data_aec373ef95e5ae7f642d2cd4d62864cb
#
_entry.id   aec373ef95e5ae7f642d2cd4d62864cb
#
_cell.length_a   1.000
_cell.length_b   1.000
_cell.length_c   1.000
_cell.angle_alpha   90.00
_cell.angle_beta   90.00
_cell.angle_gamma   90.00
#
_symmetry.space_group_name_H-M   'P 1'
#
loop_
_entity.id
_entity.type
_entity.pdbx_description
1 polymer ?
#
loop_
_entity_poly.entity_id
_entity_poly.type
_entity_poly.pdbx_seq_one_letter_code
_entity_poly.pdbx_strand_id
1 'polypeptide(L)'
;MTSILGIEHGQGYIAKIETHSFVDGEGVRCSVYVSGCPFQCLDCYNKAAQHFKYGEPFTEKILQEILSYCEPGYISGLSILGGEPFCNLDVTLRLVQAFRQRFGQTKTIWIWTGFQYEYLSQDKGLRFELLEYVDVLVDGMFITQLYRPNLPYKGSLNQRVIDVNTSLQRHQLCEYIYSCLLYTSPSPRDRG
;
A
#
# COMPACT_ATOMS: atom_id res chain seq x y z
N MET A 1 23.23 -2.57 -18.07
CA MET A 1 22.50 -1.43 -17.47
C MET A 1 22.48 -1.67 -15.97
N THR A 2 23.30 -0.96 -15.24
CA THR A 2 23.53 -1.19 -13.81
C THR A 2 22.35 -0.58 -13.03
N SER A 3 21.57 -1.43 -12.37
CA SER A 3 20.50 -1.02 -11.46
C SER A 3 21.09 -0.16 -10.34
N ILE A 4 20.59 1.06 -10.19
CA ILE A 4 21.03 2.05 -9.18
C ILE A 4 20.76 1.56 -7.72
N LEU A 5 20.08 0.45 -7.51
CA LEU A 5 19.74 -0.11 -6.20
C LEU A 5 19.91 -1.64 -6.11
N GLY A 6 20.75 -2.26 -6.93
CA GLY A 6 21.16 -3.67 -6.70
C GLY A 6 20.03 -4.71 -6.62
N ILE A 7 18.89 -4.46 -7.25
CA ILE A 7 17.78 -5.40 -7.29
C ILE A 7 18.08 -6.41 -8.39
N GLU A 8 18.59 -7.57 -8.01
CA GLU A 8 18.58 -8.73 -8.89
C GLU A 8 17.12 -9.06 -9.19
N HIS A 9 16.76 -9.17 -10.48
CA HIS A 9 15.47 -9.72 -10.92
C HIS A 9 15.40 -11.18 -10.45
N GLY A 10 14.87 -11.40 -9.27
CA GLY A 10 14.76 -12.68 -8.60
C GLY A 10 13.40 -12.82 -7.94
N GLN A 11 13.05 -14.04 -7.61
CA GLN A 11 11.83 -14.35 -6.88
C GLN A 11 11.71 -13.46 -5.62
N GLY A 12 10.69 -12.59 -5.59
CA GLY A 12 10.41 -11.76 -4.41
C GLY A 12 9.78 -12.56 -3.28
N TYR A 13 9.62 -11.94 -2.13
CA TYR A 13 9.16 -12.60 -0.90
C TYR A 13 7.99 -11.84 -0.27
N ILE A 14 7.10 -12.58 0.37
CA ILE A 14 5.97 -12.09 1.17
C ILE A 14 6.29 -12.34 2.65
N ALA A 15 6.33 -11.27 3.43
CA ALA A 15 6.56 -11.35 4.87
C ALA A 15 5.34 -11.87 5.63
N LYS A 16 4.13 -11.44 5.22
CA LYS A 16 2.87 -11.80 5.86
C LYS A 16 1.69 -11.55 4.92
N ILE A 17 0.63 -12.33 5.09
CA ILE A 17 -0.69 -12.06 4.54
C ILE A 17 -1.67 -11.95 5.70
N GLU A 18 -2.45 -10.86 5.75
CA GLU A 18 -3.55 -10.65 6.69
C GLU A 18 -4.85 -10.70 5.88
N THR A 19 -5.60 -11.77 6.02
CA THR A 19 -6.80 -12.00 5.19
C THR A 19 -7.93 -11.01 5.47
N HIS A 20 -7.98 -10.46 6.70
CA HIS A 20 -9.00 -9.51 7.17
C HIS A 20 -8.37 -8.41 8.02
N SER A 21 -7.87 -7.36 7.39
CA SER A 21 -7.39 -6.17 8.08
C SER A 21 -8.50 -5.11 8.15
N PHE A 22 -8.60 -4.45 9.30
CA PHE A 22 -9.52 -3.33 9.56
C PHE A 22 -8.80 -2.00 9.75
N VAL A 23 -7.47 -2.01 9.61
CA VAL A 23 -6.61 -0.85 9.87
C VAL A 23 -5.77 -0.41 8.67
N ASP A 24 -5.69 -1.24 7.65
CA ASP A 24 -4.86 -0.98 6.48
C ASP A 24 -5.70 -0.41 5.31
N GLY A 25 -6.45 0.66 5.56
CA GLY A 25 -7.32 1.34 4.61
C GLY A 25 -8.80 1.20 4.94
N GLU A 26 -9.66 1.80 4.13
CA GLU A 26 -11.11 1.77 4.37
C GLU A 26 -11.73 0.40 4.09
N GLY A 27 -12.69 0.03 4.94
CA GLY A 27 -13.40 -1.25 4.89
C GLY A 27 -12.58 -2.43 5.40
N VAL A 28 -13.02 -3.65 5.11
CA VAL A 28 -12.28 -4.88 5.41
C VAL A 28 -11.39 -5.21 4.21
N ARG A 29 -10.11 -5.45 4.43
CA ARG A 29 -9.14 -5.60 3.34
C ARG A 29 -8.27 -6.83 3.51
N CYS A 30 -7.82 -7.39 2.40
CA CYS A 30 -6.71 -8.33 2.41
C CYS A 30 -5.40 -7.52 2.36
N SER A 31 -4.54 -7.67 3.38
CA SER A 31 -3.28 -6.94 3.46
C SER A 31 -2.10 -7.88 3.19
N VAL A 32 -1.25 -7.48 2.25
CA VAL A 32 -0.05 -8.21 1.83
C VAL A 32 1.18 -7.41 2.21
N TYR A 33 2.00 -7.98 3.06
CA TYR A 33 3.27 -7.39 3.50
C TYR A 33 4.40 -7.97 2.66
N VAL A 34 4.95 -7.18 1.74
CA VAL A 34 6.11 -7.56 0.94
C VAL A 34 7.39 -7.49 1.76
N SER A 35 8.44 -8.21 1.34
CA SER A 35 9.75 -8.21 1.99
C SER A 35 10.78 -7.45 1.19
N GLY A 36 11.64 -6.71 1.93
CA GLY A 36 12.69 -5.87 1.37
C GLY A 36 12.36 -4.39 1.39
N CYS A 37 13.14 -3.62 2.16
CA CYS A 37 13.01 -2.16 2.26
C CYS A 37 14.39 -1.54 2.46
N PRO A 38 14.83 -0.60 1.60
CA PRO A 38 16.12 0.05 1.74
C PRO A 38 16.11 1.24 2.73
N PHE A 39 14.93 1.72 3.15
CA PHE A 39 14.81 2.97 3.91
C PHE A 39 15.28 2.91 5.36
N GLN A 40 15.24 1.73 6.01
CA GLN A 40 15.72 1.51 7.39
C GLN A 40 15.20 2.56 8.41
N CYS A 41 13.91 2.93 8.31
CA CYS A 41 13.30 3.89 9.24
C CYS A 41 13.54 3.47 10.70
N LEU A 42 13.89 4.45 11.55
CA LEU A 42 13.99 4.24 12.99
C LEU A 42 12.61 3.85 13.54
N ASP A 43 12.58 2.83 14.40
CA ASP A 43 11.36 2.26 14.99
C ASP A 43 10.32 1.76 13.96
N CYS A 44 10.80 1.29 12.80
CA CYS A 44 9.95 0.66 11.81
C CYS A 44 9.13 -0.49 12.42
N TYR A 45 7.81 -0.46 12.25
CA TYR A 45 6.91 -1.49 12.76
C TYR A 45 7.20 -2.88 12.13
N ASN A 46 7.59 -2.90 10.85
CA ASN A 46 7.87 -4.12 10.09
C ASN A 46 9.38 -4.37 9.93
N LYS A 47 10.15 -4.25 11.01
CA LYS A 47 11.63 -4.32 10.95
C LYS A 47 12.16 -5.61 10.32
N ALA A 48 11.50 -6.75 10.56
CA ALA A 48 11.88 -8.03 9.96
C ALA A 48 11.69 -8.03 8.42
N ALA A 49 10.64 -7.38 7.93
CA ALA A 49 10.33 -7.25 6.51
C ALA A 49 11.27 -6.31 5.76
N GLN A 50 12.19 -5.61 6.41
CA GLN A 50 13.25 -4.86 5.74
C GLN A 50 14.23 -5.78 5.00
N HIS A 51 14.37 -7.03 5.44
CA HIS A 51 15.21 -8.01 4.77
C HIS A 51 14.52 -8.56 3.53
N PHE A 52 15.18 -8.50 2.36
CA PHE A 52 14.59 -8.87 1.05
C PHE A 52 14.19 -10.35 0.91
N LYS A 53 14.74 -11.24 1.70
CA LYS A 53 14.44 -12.69 1.70
C LYS A 53 13.71 -13.14 2.97
N TYR A 54 12.98 -12.23 3.62
CA TYR A 54 12.19 -12.58 4.80
C TYR A 54 10.82 -13.13 4.41
N GLY A 55 10.35 -14.17 5.11
CA GLY A 55 9.06 -14.81 4.86
C GLY A 55 9.09 -15.85 3.75
N GLU A 56 8.04 -15.93 2.96
CA GLU A 56 7.85 -16.97 1.94
C GLU A 56 8.11 -16.44 0.51
N PRO A 57 8.72 -17.26 -0.37
CA PRO A 57 8.88 -16.90 -1.77
C PRO A 57 7.53 -16.66 -2.44
N PHE A 58 7.37 -15.54 -3.16
CA PHE A 58 6.15 -15.25 -3.91
C PHE A 58 6.01 -16.18 -5.12
N THR A 59 5.02 -17.04 -5.07
CA THR A 59 4.73 -18.06 -6.10
C THR A 59 3.36 -17.82 -6.72
N GLU A 60 3.08 -18.50 -7.84
CA GLU A 60 1.74 -18.47 -8.44
C GLU A 60 0.66 -18.99 -7.47
N LYS A 61 0.97 -19.98 -6.65
CA LYS A 61 0.07 -20.49 -5.63
C LYS A 61 -0.30 -19.39 -4.62
N ILE A 62 0.68 -18.67 -4.09
CA ILE A 62 0.45 -17.55 -3.15
C ILE A 62 -0.35 -16.42 -3.81
N LEU A 63 -0.08 -16.10 -5.08
CA LEU A 63 -0.86 -15.13 -5.84
C LEU A 63 -2.34 -15.53 -5.89
N GLN A 64 -2.63 -16.79 -6.25
CA GLN A 64 -4.01 -17.28 -6.33
C GLN A 64 -4.70 -17.33 -4.96
N GLU A 65 -3.97 -17.66 -3.89
CA GLU A 65 -4.47 -17.59 -2.51
C GLU A 65 -4.84 -16.16 -2.12
N ILE A 66 -3.99 -15.17 -2.39
CA ILE A 66 -4.29 -13.74 -2.11
C ILE A 66 -5.54 -13.31 -2.87
N LEU A 67 -5.65 -13.65 -4.15
CA LEU A 67 -6.83 -13.31 -4.94
C LEU A 67 -8.09 -13.96 -4.37
N SER A 68 -8.02 -15.21 -3.91
CA SER A 68 -9.16 -15.90 -3.30
C SER A 68 -9.62 -15.22 -1.98
N TYR A 69 -8.69 -14.71 -1.17
CA TYR A 69 -9.03 -13.94 0.04
C TYR A 69 -9.71 -12.62 -0.28
N CYS A 70 -9.52 -12.09 -1.49
CA CYS A 70 -10.19 -10.86 -1.92
C CYS A 70 -11.58 -11.10 -2.54
N GLU A 71 -12.01 -12.34 -2.79
CA GLU A 71 -13.29 -12.64 -3.45
C GLU A 71 -14.54 -12.26 -2.65
N PRO A 72 -14.61 -12.49 -1.32
CA PRO A 72 -15.84 -12.21 -0.58
C PRO A 72 -16.31 -10.78 -0.79
N GLY A 73 -17.63 -10.61 -0.96
CA GLY A 73 -18.24 -9.30 -1.27
C GLY A 73 -18.02 -8.23 -0.20
N TYR A 74 -17.75 -8.64 1.05
CA TYR A 74 -17.45 -7.71 2.14
C TYR A 74 -15.98 -7.24 2.15
N ILE A 75 -15.08 -7.85 1.38
CA ILE A 75 -13.71 -7.39 1.23
C ILE A 75 -13.68 -6.20 0.28
N SER A 76 -13.31 -5.04 0.78
CA SER A 76 -13.25 -3.78 0.05
C SER A 76 -12.09 -3.68 -0.94
N GLY A 77 -11.03 -4.45 -0.71
CA GLY A 77 -9.89 -4.45 -1.61
C GLY A 77 -8.61 -5.04 -1.05
N LEU A 78 -7.53 -4.75 -1.76
CA LEU A 78 -6.18 -5.18 -1.47
C LEU A 78 -5.37 -4.02 -0.89
N SER A 79 -4.59 -4.30 0.15
CA SER A 79 -3.60 -3.38 0.72
C SER A 79 -2.20 -3.99 0.61
N ILE A 80 -1.24 -3.23 0.10
CA ILE A 80 0.15 -3.68 -0.06
C ILE A 80 1.06 -2.78 0.76
N LEU A 81 1.78 -3.37 1.68
CA LEU A 81 2.65 -2.68 2.62
C LEU A 81 3.78 -3.62 3.08
N GLY A 82 4.41 -3.35 4.23
CA GLY A 82 5.41 -4.24 4.83
C GLY A 82 6.82 -3.73 4.63
N GLY A 83 7.59 -4.26 3.68
CA GLY A 83 8.84 -3.72 3.18
C GLY A 83 8.58 -2.45 2.35
N GLU A 84 9.15 -2.37 1.16
CA GLU A 84 8.89 -1.25 0.24
C GLU A 84 8.30 -1.79 -1.08
N PRO A 85 7.00 -1.61 -1.34
CA PRO A 85 6.34 -2.14 -2.54
C PRO A 85 6.98 -1.66 -3.85
N PHE A 86 7.42 -0.40 -3.92
CA PHE A 86 8.06 0.16 -5.12
C PHE A 86 9.53 -0.25 -5.30
N CYS A 87 10.09 -1.02 -4.35
CA CYS A 87 11.37 -1.72 -4.50
C CYS A 87 11.20 -3.23 -4.75
N ASN A 88 9.97 -3.74 -4.70
CA ASN A 88 9.61 -5.15 -4.92
C ASN A 88 8.68 -5.30 -6.13
N LEU A 89 9.03 -4.65 -7.25
CA LEU A 89 8.17 -4.51 -8.43
C LEU A 89 7.77 -5.85 -9.06
N ASP A 90 8.65 -6.86 -9.03
CA ASP A 90 8.35 -8.21 -9.55
C ASP A 90 7.16 -8.87 -8.80
N VAL A 91 7.01 -8.58 -7.52
CA VAL A 91 5.88 -9.05 -6.70
C VAL A 91 4.67 -8.15 -6.90
N THR A 92 4.88 -6.83 -6.68
CA THR A 92 3.76 -5.89 -6.58
C THR A 92 3.05 -5.68 -7.92
N LEU A 93 3.77 -5.58 -9.04
CA LEU A 93 3.15 -5.47 -10.37
C LEU A 93 2.33 -6.71 -10.72
N ARG A 94 2.91 -7.91 -10.54
CA ARG A 94 2.17 -9.16 -10.79
C ARG A 94 0.88 -9.22 -9.95
N LEU A 95 0.97 -8.84 -8.68
CA LEU A 95 -0.17 -8.87 -7.77
C LEU A 95 -1.26 -7.88 -8.18
N VAL A 96 -0.91 -6.60 -8.45
CA VAL A 96 -1.90 -5.58 -8.82
C VAL A 96 -2.52 -5.85 -10.20
N GLN A 97 -1.73 -6.33 -11.16
CA GLN A 97 -2.21 -6.70 -12.49
C GLN A 97 -3.22 -7.86 -12.42
N ALA A 98 -2.88 -8.94 -11.70
CA ALA A 98 -3.79 -10.07 -11.50
C ALA A 98 -5.05 -9.67 -10.71
N PHE A 99 -4.91 -8.79 -9.71
CA PHE A 99 -6.04 -8.24 -8.96
C PHE A 99 -6.97 -7.44 -9.86
N ARG A 100 -6.45 -6.53 -10.68
CA ARG A 100 -7.26 -5.75 -11.64
C ARG A 100 -7.91 -6.62 -12.71
N GLN A 101 -7.21 -7.64 -13.20
CA GLN A 101 -7.77 -8.60 -14.14
C GLN A 101 -9.00 -9.31 -13.55
N ARG A 102 -8.98 -9.66 -12.26
CA ARG A 102 -10.03 -10.42 -11.59
C ARG A 102 -11.18 -9.56 -11.10
N PHE A 103 -10.90 -8.38 -10.55
CA PHE A 103 -11.89 -7.55 -9.85
C PHE A 103 -12.17 -6.21 -10.55
N GLY A 104 -11.41 -5.85 -11.57
CA GLY A 104 -11.56 -4.54 -12.25
C GLY A 104 -11.42 -3.38 -11.27
N GLN A 105 -12.40 -2.48 -11.32
CA GLN A 105 -12.50 -1.32 -10.43
C GLN A 105 -13.54 -1.51 -9.30
N THR A 106 -14.09 -2.73 -9.13
CA THR A 106 -15.09 -2.99 -8.08
C THR A 106 -14.49 -3.03 -6.68
N LYS A 107 -13.17 -3.24 -6.60
CA LYS A 107 -12.39 -3.26 -5.36
C LYS A 107 -11.17 -2.38 -5.49
N THR A 108 -10.76 -1.74 -4.39
CA THR A 108 -9.67 -0.76 -4.39
C THR A 108 -8.31 -1.35 -4.01
N ILE A 109 -7.24 -0.75 -4.53
CA ILE A 109 -5.85 -1.06 -4.17
C ILE A 109 -5.26 0.12 -3.40
N TRP A 110 -4.78 -0.16 -2.19
CA TRP A 110 -4.04 0.77 -1.34
C TRP A 110 -2.58 0.34 -1.24
N ILE A 111 -1.65 1.30 -1.31
CA ILE A 111 -0.22 1.01 -1.13
C ILE A 111 0.40 2.00 -0.14
N TRP A 112 1.25 1.49 0.76
CA TRP A 112 2.11 2.28 1.65
C TRP A 112 3.54 2.25 1.12
N THR A 113 4.16 3.42 1.04
CA THR A 113 5.53 3.57 0.52
C THR A 113 6.32 4.63 1.29
N GLY A 114 7.63 4.45 1.36
CA GLY A 114 8.53 5.49 1.85
C GLY A 114 8.88 6.54 0.80
N PHE A 115 8.58 6.32 -0.48
CA PHE A 115 8.74 7.31 -1.53
C PHE A 115 7.68 8.41 -1.43
N GLN A 116 7.94 9.56 -2.03
CA GLN A 116 6.96 10.63 -2.22
C GLN A 116 6.24 10.46 -3.56
N TYR A 117 4.96 10.83 -3.61
CA TYR A 117 4.13 10.77 -4.80
C TYR A 117 4.78 11.49 -5.99
N GLU A 118 5.35 12.67 -5.76
CA GLU A 118 6.00 13.48 -6.80
C GLU A 118 7.17 12.75 -7.46
N TYR A 119 7.91 11.96 -6.68
CA TYR A 119 8.98 11.12 -7.24
C TYR A 119 8.42 9.98 -8.09
N LEU A 120 7.37 9.32 -7.62
CA LEU A 120 6.75 8.18 -8.32
C LEU A 120 6.01 8.64 -9.59
N SER A 121 5.31 9.77 -9.55
CA SER A 121 4.55 10.31 -10.68
C SER A 121 5.45 10.86 -11.81
N GLN A 122 6.70 11.15 -11.55
CA GLN A 122 7.68 11.59 -12.53
C GLN A 122 8.57 10.45 -13.04
N ASP A 123 8.51 9.27 -12.46
CA ASP A 123 9.21 8.07 -12.93
C ASP A 123 8.67 7.69 -14.32
N LYS A 124 9.56 7.23 -15.20
CA LYS A 124 9.19 6.80 -16.57
C LYS A 124 9.31 5.29 -16.75
N GLY A 125 9.37 4.55 -15.65
CA GLY A 125 9.57 3.11 -15.63
C GLY A 125 8.48 2.38 -14.86
N LEU A 126 8.82 1.19 -14.38
CA LEU A 126 7.89 0.28 -13.71
C LEU A 126 7.27 0.84 -12.42
N ARG A 127 7.89 1.84 -11.77
CA ARG A 127 7.29 2.49 -10.60
C ARG A 127 6.08 3.33 -10.98
N PHE A 128 6.15 4.06 -12.08
CA PHE A 128 5.00 4.78 -12.59
C PHE A 128 3.91 3.80 -13.06
N GLU A 129 4.28 2.72 -13.76
CA GLU A 129 3.33 1.67 -14.14
C GLU A 129 2.62 1.10 -12.90
N LEU A 130 3.35 0.79 -11.82
CA LEU A 130 2.73 0.34 -10.57
C LEU A 130 1.77 1.40 -9.99
N LEU A 131 2.16 2.68 -10.02
CA LEU A 131 1.33 3.77 -9.50
C LEU A 131 -0.02 3.87 -10.22
N GLU A 132 -0.08 3.59 -11.54
CA GLU A 132 -1.32 3.62 -12.33
C GLU A 132 -2.37 2.58 -11.90
N TYR A 133 -1.95 1.51 -11.19
CA TYR A 133 -2.87 0.51 -10.63
C TYR A 133 -3.42 0.90 -9.26
N VAL A 134 -2.84 1.91 -8.60
CA VAL A 134 -3.14 2.27 -7.21
C VAL A 134 -4.30 3.25 -7.14
N ASP A 135 -5.28 3.00 -6.27
CA ASP A 135 -6.35 3.96 -5.99
C ASP A 135 -5.93 4.95 -4.90
N VAL A 136 -5.32 4.43 -3.82
CA VAL A 136 -4.89 5.26 -2.70
C VAL A 136 -3.46 4.94 -2.32
N LEU A 137 -2.64 5.98 -2.25
CA LEU A 137 -1.24 5.90 -1.83
C LEU A 137 -1.07 6.55 -0.46
N VAL A 138 -0.46 5.82 0.47
CA VAL A 138 0.05 6.42 1.71
C VAL A 138 1.55 6.59 1.53
N ASP A 139 1.98 7.83 1.33
CA ASP A 139 3.34 8.17 0.93
C ASP A 139 4.18 8.77 2.05
N GLY A 140 5.50 8.68 1.89
CA GLY A 140 6.50 9.25 2.79
C GLY A 140 7.00 8.30 3.86
N MET A 141 8.30 8.43 4.17
CA MET A 141 8.95 7.61 5.19
C MET A 141 8.34 7.84 6.57
N PHE A 142 8.23 6.76 7.36
CA PHE A 142 7.85 6.90 8.77
C PHE A 142 8.93 7.68 9.54
N ILE A 143 8.51 8.69 10.29
CA ILE A 143 9.37 9.51 11.15
C ILE A 143 8.88 9.41 12.59
N THR A 144 9.66 8.76 13.46
CA THR A 144 9.32 8.47 14.86
C THR A 144 8.92 9.74 15.65
N GLN A 145 9.62 10.84 15.45
CA GLN A 145 9.35 12.12 16.14
C GLN A 145 7.99 12.72 15.76
N LEU A 146 7.46 12.34 14.61
CA LEU A 146 6.17 12.78 14.09
C LEU A 146 5.05 11.73 14.27
N TYR A 147 5.34 10.63 14.97
CA TYR A 147 4.35 9.60 15.28
C TYR A 147 3.18 10.18 16.08
N ARG A 148 1.95 9.79 15.74
CA ARG A 148 0.73 10.04 16.50
C ARG A 148 -0.17 8.82 16.43
N PRO A 149 -0.76 8.37 17.55
CA PRO A 149 -1.50 7.08 17.61
C PRO A 149 -2.85 7.11 16.86
N ASN A 150 -3.42 8.27 16.61
CA ASN A 150 -4.78 8.39 16.06
C ASN A 150 -4.81 8.96 14.64
N LEU A 151 -3.71 8.84 13.88
CA LEU A 151 -3.70 9.25 12.49
C LEU A 151 -4.40 8.18 11.63
N PRO A 152 -5.42 8.54 10.85
CA PRO A 152 -6.08 7.55 9.99
C PRO A 152 -5.10 7.07 8.92
N TYR A 153 -4.89 5.75 8.89
CA TYR A 153 -4.12 5.00 7.88
C TYR A 153 -2.64 5.37 7.72
N LYS A 154 -2.09 6.24 8.56
CA LYS A 154 -0.67 6.66 8.53
C LYS A 154 -0.05 6.66 9.91
N GLY A 155 1.27 6.42 9.99
CA GLY A 155 1.98 6.31 11.26
C GLY A 155 2.57 7.63 11.76
N SER A 156 2.84 8.60 10.87
CA SER A 156 3.49 9.87 11.23
C SER A 156 2.89 11.05 10.47
N LEU A 157 2.96 12.24 11.05
CA LEU A 157 2.31 13.46 10.52
C LEU A 157 2.78 13.87 9.12
N ASN A 158 4.02 13.56 8.77
CA ASN A 158 4.59 13.86 7.45
C ASN A 158 4.02 13.00 6.32
N GLN A 159 3.44 11.83 6.64
CA GLN A 159 2.84 10.96 5.64
C GLN A 159 1.52 11.55 5.14
N ARG A 160 1.21 11.30 3.87
CA ARG A 160 -0.01 11.79 3.22
C ARG A 160 -0.83 10.60 2.73
N VAL A 161 -2.14 10.73 2.70
CA VAL A 161 -3.05 9.76 2.07
C VAL A 161 -3.60 10.42 0.82
N ILE A 162 -3.29 9.86 -0.34
CA ILE A 162 -3.42 10.50 -1.65
C ILE A 162 -4.41 9.70 -2.52
N ASP A 163 -5.38 10.38 -3.10
CA ASP A 163 -6.20 9.85 -4.19
C ASP A 163 -5.36 9.88 -5.47
N VAL A 164 -4.86 8.73 -5.87
CA VAL A 164 -3.93 8.62 -7.01
C VAL A 164 -4.64 8.92 -8.32
N ASN A 165 -5.84 8.38 -8.51
CA ASN A 165 -6.60 8.56 -9.75
C ASN A 165 -6.90 10.04 -10.01
N THR A 166 -7.42 10.75 -9.00
CA THR A 166 -7.69 12.19 -9.10
C THR A 166 -6.39 12.99 -9.29
N SER A 167 -5.32 12.60 -8.59
CA SER A 167 -4.03 13.29 -8.68
C SER A 167 -3.41 13.18 -10.07
N LEU A 168 -3.43 11.99 -10.67
CA LEU A 168 -2.92 11.77 -12.03
C LEU A 168 -3.75 12.53 -13.07
N GLN A 169 -5.08 12.49 -12.98
CA GLN A 169 -5.98 13.19 -13.90
C GLN A 169 -5.80 14.72 -13.86
N ARG A 170 -5.57 15.28 -12.67
CA ARG A 170 -5.43 16.73 -12.48
C ARG A 170 -4.00 17.23 -12.62
N HIS A 171 -3.03 16.33 -12.75
CA HIS A 171 -1.60 16.65 -12.68
C HIS A 171 -1.22 17.45 -11.41
N GLN A 172 -1.94 17.20 -10.33
CA GLN A 172 -1.79 17.87 -9.03
C GLN A 172 -2.13 16.88 -7.92
N LEU A 173 -1.34 16.90 -6.84
CA LEU A 173 -1.61 16.07 -5.67
C LEU A 173 -3.00 16.41 -5.09
N CYS A 174 -3.82 15.37 -4.93
CA CYS A 174 -5.14 15.43 -4.31
C CYS A 174 -5.15 14.50 -3.09
N GLU A 175 -5.43 15.04 -1.91
CA GLU A 175 -5.58 14.23 -0.71
C GLU A 175 -6.85 13.36 -0.80
N TYR A 176 -6.76 12.17 -0.23
CA TYR A 176 -7.88 11.24 -0.16
C TYR A 176 -8.91 11.72 0.86
N ILE A 177 -10.18 11.75 0.48
CA ILE A 177 -11.30 12.13 1.35
C ILE A 177 -11.89 10.85 1.94
N TYR A 178 -11.74 10.68 3.24
CA TYR A 178 -12.26 9.51 3.96
C TYR A 178 -13.80 9.48 3.96
N SER A 179 -14.39 8.37 3.60
CA SER A 179 -15.85 8.21 3.61
C SER A 179 -16.41 8.29 5.04
N CYS A 180 -15.66 7.86 6.03
CA CYS A 180 -16.05 7.89 7.45
C CYS A 180 -16.08 9.32 8.03
N LEU A 181 -15.39 10.31 7.44
CA LEU A 181 -15.48 11.71 7.87
C LEU A 181 -16.79 12.40 7.45
N LEU A 182 -17.55 11.80 6.53
CA LEU A 182 -18.87 12.28 6.15
C LEU A 182 -19.96 11.99 7.21
N TYR A 183 -19.66 11.19 8.22
CA TYR A 183 -20.57 10.80 9.31
C TYR A 183 -20.27 11.46 10.66
N THR A 184 -19.63 12.63 10.70
CA THR A 184 -19.56 13.45 11.92
C THR A 184 -20.84 14.27 12.13
N SER A 185 -21.98 13.59 12.13
CA SER A 185 -23.17 14.07 12.83
C SER A 185 -22.94 13.86 14.34
N PRO A 186 -23.04 14.88 15.19
CA PRO A 186 -22.88 14.67 16.64
C PRO A 186 -23.84 13.61 17.10
N SER A 187 -23.33 12.64 17.88
CA SER A 187 -24.15 11.61 18.50
C SER A 187 -25.32 12.23 19.23
N PRO A 188 -26.53 11.66 19.23
CA PRO A 188 -27.64 12.12 20.07
C PRO A 188 -27.28 12.27 21.56
N ARG A 189 -26.20 11.61 22.02
CA ARG A 189 -25.68 11.70 23.40
C ARG A 189 -24.86 12.98 23.66
N ASP A 190 -24.42 13.70 22.64
CA ASP A 190 -23.64 14.94 22.75
C ASP A 190 -24.53 16.20 22.76
N ARG A 191 -25.87 16.00 22.80
CA ARG A 191 -26.86 17.06 22.94
C ARG A 191 -27.39 17.08 24.37
N GLY A 192 -26.49 17.26 25.32
CA GLY A 192 -26.80 17.54 26.71
C GLY A 192 -26.75 19.03 27.01
#